data_edae04b5cc24d0027347595bd4c5f230
#
_entry.id   edae04b5cc24d0027347595bd4c5f230
#
_cell.length_a   1.000
_cell.length_b   1.000
_cell.length_c   1.000
_cell.angle_alpha   90.00
_cell.angle_beta   90.00
_cell.angle_gamma   90.00
#
_symmetry.space_group_name_H-M   'P 1'
#
loop_
_entity.id
_entity.type
_entity.pdbx_description
1 polymer ?
#
loop_
_entity_poly.entity_id
_entity_poly.type
_entity_poly.pdbx_seq_one_letter_code
_entity_poly.pdbx_strand_id
1 'polypeptide(L)'
;CCGVSDGAACAIVTTVEKARDMGIENPVTVKALQLALSNGEEMAYNDWDGSYIPTTAKASPKAYKEAGITNPKEEISMMELHDCFSITEMVTYEDLHISERGQAWKDTLDGMYNRDGKVPAQVDGGLKCFGHPIGASGLRMLYEMYLQLEGRAGDRQIEDPRYGLTHNLGGVPFMSVASIAILGRYRM
;
A
#
# COMPACT_ATOMS: atom_id res chain seq x y z
N CYS A 1 -7.45 11.74 -11.86
CA CYS A 1 -6.73 10.92 -12.84
C CYS A 1 -5.52 11.68 -13.36
N CYS A 2 -4.39 11.01 -13.53
CA CYS A 2 -3.24 11.54 -14.27
C CYS A 2 -3.40 11.26 -15.76
N GLY A 3 -2.65 11.99 -16.59
CA GLY A 3 -2.51 11.66 -18.00
C GLY A 3 -1.82 10.32 -18.24
N VAL A 4 -1.87 9.82 -19.46
CA VAL A 4 -1.08 8.66 -19.87
C VAL A 4 0.40 9.02 -19.75
N SER A 5 1.16 8.18 -19.08
CA SER A 5 2.58 8.41 -18.79
C SER A 5 3.40 7.19 -19.19
N ASP A 6 4.59 7.44 -19.71
CA ASP A 6 5.61 6.42 -19.94
C ASP A 6 6.57 6.37 -18.76
N GLY A 7 6.99 5.18 -18.39
CA GLY A 7 7.94 4.99 -17.30
C GLY A 7 8.29 3.53 -17.11
N ALA A 8 9.40 3.30 -16.43
CA ALA A 8 9.87 1.97 -16.09
C ALA A 8 10.44 1.95 -14.68
N ALA A 9 10.30 0.83 -14.02
CA ALA A 9 10.92 0.55 -12.74
C ALA A 9 11.35 -0.91 -12.70
N CYS A 10 12.41 -1.21 -11.98
CA CYS A 10 12.85 -2.57 -11.74
C CYS A 10 13.28 -2.78 -10.29
N ALA A 11 13.16 -3.99 -9.82
CA ALA A 11 13.63 -4.40 -8.50
C ALA A 11 14.36 -5.74 -8.61
N ILE A 12 15.41 -5.88 -7.80
CA ILE A 12 16.11 -7.16 -7.64
C ILE A 12 15.61 -7.80 -6.36
N VAL A 13 15.05 -9.00 -6.50
CA VAL A 13 14.56 -9.80 -5.37
C VAL A 13 15.48 -10.99 -5.19
N THR A 14 15.89 -11.24 -3.95
CA THR A 14 16.80 -12.34 -3.60
C THR A 14 16.50 -12.86 -2.19
N THR A 15 17.19 -13.91 -1.76
CA THR A 15 17.08 -14.37 -0.38
C THR A 15 17.85 -13.47 0.57
N VAL A 16 17.50 -13.50 1.86
CA VAL A 16 18.18 -12.72 2.90
C VAL A 16 19.67 -13.11 2.98
N GLU A 17 19.98 -14.41 2.85
CA GLU A 17 21.35 -14.93 2.88
C GLU A 17 22.15 -14.31 1.73
N LYS A 18 21.60 -14.32 0.53
CA LYS A 18 22.27 -13.76 -0.65
C LYS A 18 22.45 -12.24 -0.55
N ALA A 19 21.47 -11.53 -0.01
CA ALA A 19 21.60 -10.09 0.24
C ALA A 19 22.76 -9.79 1.21
N ARG A 20 22.91 -10.61 2.26
CA ARG A 20 24.01 -10.49 3.21
C ARG A 20 25.37 -10.81 2.61
N ASP A 21 25.46 -11.85 1.77
CA ASP A 21 26.68 -12.16 1.00
C ASP A 21 27.10 -10.98 0.11
N MET A 22 26.16 -10.16 -0.32
CA MET A 22 26.38 -8.93 -1.09
C MET A 22 26.69 -7.71 -0.22
N GLY A 23 26.79 -7.86 1.10
CA GLY A 23 27.13 -6.79 2.04
C GLY A 23 25.94 -6.01 2.58
N ILE A 24 24.69 -6.45 2.35
CA ILE A 24 23.49 -5.82 2.91
C ILE A 24 23.18 -6.48 4.27
N GLU A 25 23.58 -5.83 5.35
CA GLU A 25 23.47 -6.41 6.70
C GLU A 25 22.01 -6.57 7.16
N ASN A 26 21.19 -5.56 6.94
CA ASN A 26 19.79 -5.48 7.39
C ASN A 26 18.85 -5.27 6.21
N PRO A 27 18.63 -6.28 5.35
CA PRO A 27 17.81 -6.11 4.16
C PRO A 27 16.34 -5.81 4.52
N VAL A 28 15.71 -4.98 3.69
CA VAL A 28 14.25 -4.86 3.69
C VAL A 28 13.67 -6.12 3.09
N THR A 29 12.67 -6.68 3.75
CA THR A 29 12.06 -7.95 3.37
C THR A 29 10.58 -7.78 3.05
N VAL A 30 10.08 -8.58 2.11
CA VAL A 30 8.65 -8.73 1.87
C VAL A 30 8.08 -9.60 2.98
N LYS A 31 7.17 -9.02 3.79
CA LYS A 31 6.49 -9.69 4.90
C LYS A 31 5.19 -10.33 4.46
N ALA A 32 4.55 -9.73 3.46
CA ALA A 32 3.36 -10.27 2.83
C ALA A 32 3.25 -9.81 1.38
N LEU A 33 2.65 -10.65 0.56
CA LEU A 33 2.28 -10.33 -0.81
C LEU A 33 0.97 -11.03 -1.16
N GLN A 34 -0.11 -10.27 -1.28
CA GLN A 34 -1.43 -10.80 -1.60
C GLN A 34 -1.98 -10.18 -2.87
N LEU A 35 -2.65 -11.02 -3.64
CA LEU A 35 -3.38 -10.64 -4.85
C LEU A 35 -4.81 -11.14 -4.74
N ALA A 36 -5.78 -10.30 -5.08
CA ALA A 36 -7.18 -10.68 -5.19
C ALA A 36 -7.75 -10.20 -6.53
N LEU A 37 -8.52 -11.06 -7.16
CA LEU A 37 -9.24 -10.76 -8.39
C LEU A 37 -10.73 -10.70 -8.07
N SER A 38 -11.44 -9.83 -8.80
CA SER A 38 -12.89 -9.77 -8.76
C SER A 38 -13.51 -11.11 -9.14
N ASN A 39 -14.58 -11.46 -8.46
CA ASN A 39 -15.38 -12.66 -8.71
C ASN A 39 -16.78 -12.33 -9.25
N GLY A 40 -16.99 -11.08 -9.65
CA GLY A 40 -18.30 -10.62 -10.12
C GLY A 40 -19.23 -10.11 -9.00
N GLU A 41 -18.76 -10.06 -7.74
CA GLU A 41 -19.55 -9.56 -6.61
C GLU A 41 -19.97 -8.09 -6.80
N GLU A 42 -19.17 -7.32 -7.51
CA GLU A 42 -19.47 -5.93 -7.86
C GLU A 42 -20.47 -5.78 -9.02
N MET A 43 -20.96 -6.87 -9.60
CA MET A 43 -22.00 -6.83 -10.63
C MET A 43 -23.39 -6.74 -9.98
N ALA A 44 -24.29 -5.98 -10.61
CA ALA A 44 -25.52 -5.44 -10.05
C ALA A 44 -26.66 -6.45 -9.74
N TYR A 45 -26.36 -7.68 -9.32
CA TYR A 45 -27.38 -8.69 -9.01
C TYR A 45 -27.16 -9.38 -7.65
N ASN A 46 -26.53 -8.66 -6.71
CA ASN A 46 -26.27 -9.16 -5.36
C ASN A 46 -26.39 -8.01 -4.35
N ASP A 47 -26.09 -8.28 -3.10
CA ASP A 47 -26.21 -7.32 -1.99
C ASP A 47 -25.02 -6.35 -1.87
N TRP A 48 -24.11 -6.27 -2.85
CA TRP A 48 -23.02 -5.31 -2.83
C TRP A 48 -23.55 -3.88 -3.02
N ASP A 49 -23.30 -3.02 -2.05
CA ASP A 49 -23.87 -1.67 -1.96
C ASP A 49 -22.93 -0.59 -2.54
N GLY A 50 -21.75 -0.96 -3.05
CA GLY A 50 -20.76 -0.03 -3.58
C GLY A 50 -19.93 0.70 -2.53
N SER A 51 -20.08 0.39 -1.24
CA SER A 51 -19.37 1.08 -0.15
C SER A 51 -17.95 0.58 0.09
N TYR A 52 -17.53 -0.49 -0.58
CA TYR A 52 -16.20 -1.09 -0.43
C TYR A 52 -15.71 -1.68 -1.75
N ILE A 53 -14.39 -1.93 -1.83
CA ILE A 53 -13.74 -2.60 -2.95
C ILE A 53 -13.50 -4.06 -2.55
N PRO A 54 -14.30 -5.02 -3.06
CA PRO A 54 -14.26 -6.41 -2.59
C PRO A 54 -12.89 -7.07 -2.71
N THR A 55 -12.13 -6.75 -3.75
CA THR A 55 -10.77 -7.28 -3.95
C THR A 55 -9.81 -6.79 -2.86
N THR A 56 -9.85 -5.51 -2.49
CA THR A 56 -9.05 -4.94 -1.41
C THR A 56 -9.47 -5.51 -0.06
N ALA A 57 -10.76 -5.51 0.23
CA ALA A 57 -11.31 -6.02 1.50
C ALA A 57 -11.02 -7.53 1.72
N LYS A 58 -10.88 -8.31 0.63
CA LYS A 58 -10.50 -9.74 0.70
C LYS A 58 -8.99 -9.96 0.81
N ALA A 59 -8.18 -9.09 0.23
CA ALA A 59 -6.72 -9.21 0.26
C ALA A 59 -6.11 -8.73 1.58
N SER A 60 -6.63 -7.65 2.18
CA SER A 60 -6.03 -7.00 3.34
C SER A 60 -5.91 -7.92 4.57
N PRO A 61 -6.95 -8.68 5.00
CA PRO A 61 -6.81 -9.58 6.15
C PRO A 61 -5.80 -10.71 5.91
N LYS A 62 -5.68 -11.16 4.65
CA LYS A 62 -4.71 -12.20 4.29
C LYS A 62 -3.28 -11.68 4.36
N ALA A 63 -3.06 -10.45 3.87
CA ALA A 63 -1.76 -9.79 3.95
C ALA A 63 -1.34 -9.58 5.41
N TYR A 64 -2.25 -9.12 6.27
CA TYR A 64 -1.96 -8.95 7.69
C TYR A 64 -1.63 -10.27 8.38
N LYS A 65 -2.42 -11.32 8.11
CA LYS A 65 -2.15 -12.66 8.64
C LYS A 65 -0.77 -13.18 8.22
N GLU A 66 -0.39 -13.01 6.95
CA GLU A 66 0.91 -13.42 6.41
C GLU A 66 2.05 -12.63 7.06
N ALA A 67 1.89 -11.33 7.27
CA ALA A 67 2.88 -10.46 7.92
C ALA A 67 2.92 -10.60 9.46
N GLY A 68 1.96 -11.33 10.06
CA GLY A 68 1.83 -11.44 11.52
C GLY A 68 1.32 -10.15 12.19
N ILE A 69 0.59 -9.31 11.44
CA ILE A 69 -0.01 -8.07 11.93
C ILE A 69 -1.41 -8.37 12.47
N THR A 70 -1.68 -7.90 13.68
CA THR A 70 -2.97 -8.12 14.37
C THR A 70 -3.79 -6.84 14.52
N ASN A 71 -3.12 -5.69 14.57
CA ASN A 71 -3.75 -4.38 14.63
C ASN A 71 -3.12 -3.45 13.59
N PRO A 72 -3.62 -3.44 12.34
CA PRO A 72 -3.00 -2.68 11.26
C PRO A 72 -2.91 -1.18 11.54
N LYS A 73 -3.90 -0.57 12.20
CA LYS A 73 -3.90 0.85 12.59
C LYS A 73 -2.73 1.24 13.51
N GLU A 74 -2.24 0.29 14.32
CA GLU A 74 -1.15 0.51 15.28
C GLU A 74 0.21 0.02 14.75
N GLU A 75 0.21 -0.94 13.81
CA GLU A 75 1.42 -1.61 13.39
C GLU A 75 1.95 -1.14 12.02
N ILE A 76 1.06 -0.69 11.12
CA ILE A 76 1.47 -0.09 9.86
C ILE A 76 1.97 1.34 10.11
N SER A 77 3.19 1.60 9.70
CA SER A 77 3.84 2.91 9.92
C SER A 77 3.64 3.88 8.78
N MET A 78 3.31 3.39 7.60
CA MET A 78 3.16 4.20 6.39
C MET A 78 2.52 3.40 5.26
N MET A 79 1.90 4.12 4.32
CA MET A 79 1.22 3.51 3.18
C MET A 79 1.51 4.28 1.87
N GLU A 80 1.59 3.51 0.78
CA GLU A 80 1.49 4.01 -0.60
C GLU A 80 0.30 3.31 -1.27
N LEU A 81 -0.66 4.07 -1.75
CA LEU A 81 -1.94 3.57 -2.22
C LEU A 81 -2.20 3.96 -3.67
N HIS A 82 -3.13 3.27 -4.30
CA HIS A 82 -3.62 3.65 -5.62
C HIS A 82 -4.60 4.83 -5.52
N ASP A 83 -4.07 6.04 -5.49
CA ASP A 83 -4.80 7.31 -5.31
C ASP A 83 -5.33 7.90 -6.63
N CYS A 84 -5.84 7.05 -7.52
CA CYS A 84 -6.36 7.49 -8.83
C CYS A 84 -7.51 8.50 -8.70
N PHE A 85 -8.32 8.39 -7.65
CA PHE A 85 -9.34 9.33 -7.22
C PHE A 85 -9.32 9.45 -5.70
N SER A 86 -9.63 10.62 -5.17
CA SER A 86 -9.72 10.86 -3.72
C SER A 86 -10.72 9.93 -3.02
N ILE A 87 -11.84 9.61 -3.67
CA ILE A 87 -12.82 8.66 -3.11
C ILE A 87 -12.26 7.24 -3.08
N THR A 88 -11.48 6.83 -4.08
CA THR A 88 -10.83 5.51 -4.09
C THR A 88 -9.86 5.37 -2.93
N GLU A 89 -9.07 6.40 -2.68
CA GLU A 89 -8.14 6.43 -1.56
C GLU A 89 -8.87 6.33 -0.21
N MET A 90 -9.94 7.13 -0.02
CA MET A 90 -10.74 7.08 1.21
C MET A 90 -11.37 5.71 1.46
N VAL A 91 -11.98 5.10 0.45
CA VAL A 91 -12.55 3.75 0.56
C VAL A 91 -11.45 2.72 0.86
N THR A 92 -10.27 2.89 0.25
CA THR A 92 -9.12 2.00 0.49
C THR A 92 -8.63 2.04 1.94
N TYR A 93 -8.63 3.19 2.61
CA TYR A 93 -8.29 3.27 4.05
C TYR A 93 -9.19 2.39 4.92
N GLU A 94 -10.48 2.34 4.58
CA GLU A 94 -11.47 1.51 5.28
C GLU A 94 -11.33 0.02 4.93
N ASP A 95 -11.10 -0.31 3.65
CA ASP A 95 -10.90 -1.68 3.19
C ASP A 95 -9.57 -2.28 3.66
N LEU A 96 -8.60 -1.44 3.99
CA LEU A 96 -7.34 -1.81 4.65
C LEU A 96 -7.47 -1.88 6.18
N HIS A 97 -8.66 -1.65 6.75
CA HIS A 97 -8.90 -1.62 8.20
C HIS A 97 -8.00 -0.64 8.98
N ILE A 98 -7.55 0.41 8.33
CA ILE A 98 -6.84 1.53 8.98
C ILE A 98 -7.85 2.52 9.57
N SER A 99 -8.90 2.85 8.82
CA SER A 99 -10.10 3.52 9.33
C SER A 99 -11.23 2.51 9.52
N GLU A 100 -12.10 2.79 10.47
CA GLU A 100 -13.37 2.09 10.58
C GLU A 100 -14.30 2.44 9.41
N ARG A 101 -15.21 1.54 9.07
CA ARG A 101 -16.15 1.76 7.97
C ARG A 101 -16.95 3.03 8.17
N GLY A 102 -16.94 3.92 7.15
CA GLY A 102 -17.61 5.22 7.17
C GLY A 102 -16.88 6.31 7.98
N GLN A 103 -15.63 6.09 8.43
CA GLN A 103 -14.88 7.06 9.24
C GLN A 103 -13.65 7.64 8.53
N ALA A 104 -13.24 7.14 7.37
CA ALA A 104 -12.03 7.59 6.69
C ALA A 104 -12.01 9.11 6.41
N TRP A 105 -13.17 9.70 6.10
CA TRP A 105 -13.28 11.15 5.89
C TRP A 105 -12.91 11.94 7.15
N LYS A 106 -13.30 11.46 8.32
CA LYS A 106 -13.02 12.10 9.60
C LYS A 106 -11.54 11.94 9.96
N ASP A 107 -11.02 10.72 9.88
CA ASP A 107 -9.60 10.43 10.11
C ASP A 107 -8.71 11.27 9.18
N THR A 108 -9.16 11.53 7.93
CA THR A 108 -8.46 12.39 6.99
C THR A 108 -8.47 13.86 7.45
N LEU A 109 -9.63 14.38 7.89
CA LEU A 109 -9.73 15.76 8.40
C LEU A 109 -8.96 15.96 9.70
N ASP A 110 -8.90 14.93 10.55
CA ASP A 110 -8.13 14.92 11.79
C ASP A 110 -6.60 14.77 11.54
N GLY A 111 -6.17 14.65 10.26
CA GLY A 111 -4.76 14.61 9.87
C GLY A 111 -4.07 13.27 10.07
N MET A 112 -4.82 12.18 10.27
CA MET A 112 -4.27 10.85 10.53
C MET A 112 -3.30 10.37 9.43
N TYR A 113 -3.57 10.74 8.18
CA TYR A 113 -2.81 10.34 7.00
C TYR A 113 -1.78 11.37 6.53
N ASN A 114 -1.69 12.51 7.23
CA ASN A 114 -0.65 13.49 6.96
C ASN A 114 0.74 12.89 7.24
N ARG A 115 1.79 13.51 6.69
CA ARG A 115 3.18 13.07 6.88
C ARG A 115 3.57 12.88 8.36
N ASP A 116 3.07 13.74 9.22
CA ASP A 116 3.25 13.75 10.67
C ASP A 116 2.08 13.10 11.43
N GLY A 117 1.14 12.50 10.69
CA GLY A 117 0.00 11.79 11.26
C GLY A 117 0.36 10.41 11.77
N LYS A 118 -0.64 9.71 12.29
CA LYS A 118 -0.45 8.38 12.90
C LYS A 118 -0.05 7.30 11.87
N VAL A 119 -0.66 7.33 10.68
CA VAL A 119 -0.38 6.39 9.59
C VAL A 119 -0.21 7.18 8.30
N PRO A 120 0.94 7.82 8.09
CA PRO A 120 1.20 8.61 6.89
C PRO A 120 0.93 7.85 5.61
N ALA A 121 0.26 8.53 4.66
CA ALA A 121 0.00 7.99 3.34
C ALA A 121 0.53 8.92 2.26
N GLN A 122 1.05 8.33 1.16
CA GLN A 122 1.48 9.06 -0.03
C GLN A 122 2.53 10.16 0.26
N VAL A 123 3.48 9.87 1.14
CA VAL A 123 4.48 10.87 1.58
C VAL A 123 5.39 11.36 0.45
N ASP A 124 5.50 10.60 -0.62
CA ASP A 124 6.22 10.98 -1.85
C ASP A 124 5.36 11.80 -2.83
N GLY A 125 4.07 11.95 -2.54
CA GLY A 125 3.09 12.66 -3.35
C GLY A 125 2.19 11.79 -4.23
N GLY A 126 2.38 10.46 -4.21
CA GLY A 126 1.54 9.48 -4.88
C GLY A 126 1.48 9.60 -6.41
N LEU A 127 0.46 9.00 -7.01
CA LEU A 127 0.25 9.02 -8.46
C LEU A 127 0.04 10.44 -9.00
N LYS A 128 -0.46 11.34 -8.18
CA LYS A 128 -0.71 12.73 -8.59
C LYS A 128 0.57 13.50 -8.87
N CYS A 129 1.63 13.27 -8.09
CA CYS A 129 2.90 13.97 -8.25
C CYS A 129 3.82 13.29 -9.24
N PHE A 130 3.82 11.96 -9.29
CA PHE A 130 4.71 11.19 -10.16
C PHE A 130 4.09 10.82 -11.51
N GLY A 131 2.79 10.98 -11.69
CA GLY A 131 2.09 10.36 -12.80
C GLY A 131 1.88 8.86 -12.54
N HIS A 132 1.29 8.16 -13.53
CA HIS A 132 0.95 6.75 -13.37
C HIS A 132 1.35 5.92 -14.60
N PRO A 133 2.64 5.66 -14.81
CA PRO A 133 3.08 4.61 -15.73
C PRO A 133 2.66 3.26 -15.12
N ILE A 134 1.60 2.66 -15.67
CA ILE A 134 0.88 1.53 -15.06
C ILE A 134 1.81 0.40 -14.63
N GLY A 135 2.77 0.02 -15.49
CA GLY A 135 3.74 -1.04 -15.19
C GLY A 135 4.84 -0.66 -14.20
N ALA A 136 5.01 0.62 -13.88
CA ALA A 136 6.08 1.11 -13.02
C ALA A 136 5.61 1.51 -11.61
N SER A 137 4.36 1.99 -11.48
CA SER A 137 3.86 2.60 -10.24
C SER A 137 3.94 1.68 -9.02
N GLY A 138 3.63 0.38 -9.16
CA GLY A 138 3.74 -0.55 -8.05
C GLY A 138 5.16 -0.68 -7.50
N LEU A 139 6.16 -0.73 -8.38
CA LEU A 139 7.57 -0.77 -7.98
C LEU A 139 8.04 0.57 -7.41
N ARG A 140 7.53 1.71 -7.92
CA ARG A 140 7.80 3.03 -7.32
C ARG A 140 7.32 3.09 -5.86
N MET A 141 6.11 2.62 -5.58
CA MET A 141 5.57 2.55 -4.22
C MET A 141 6.47 1.69 -3.32
N LEU A 142 6.89 0.52 -3.80
CA LEU A 142 7.83 -0.35 -3.08
C LEU A 142 9.19 0.35 -2.86
N TYR A 143 9.65 1.16 -3.81
CA TYR A 143 10.89 1.92 -3.67
C TYR A 143 10.78 2.98 -2.56
N GLU A 144 9.67 3.70 -2.46
CA GLU A 144 9.47 4.64 -1.34
C GLU A 144 9.45 3.89 0.00
N MET A 145 8.74 2.76 0.11
CA MET A 145 8.77 1.92 1.31
C MET A 145 10.19 1.47 1.66
N TYR A 146 10.97 1.08 0.65
CA TYR A 146 12.36 0.69 0.81
C TYR A 146 13.21 1.84 1.37
N LEU A 147 13.12 3.04 0.78
CA LEU A 147 13.85 4.23 1.25
C LEU A 147 13.49 4.58 2.70
N GLN A 148 12.23 4.57 3.05
CA GLN A 148 11.74 4.85 4.39
C GLN A 148 12.28 3.85 5.42
N LEU A 149 12.20 2.55 5.10
CA LEU A 149 12.69 1.48 5.98
C LEU A 149 14.22 1.49 6.13
N GLU A 150 14.96 1.96 5.13
CA GLU A 150 16.41 2.13 5.17
C GLU A 150 16.87 3.43 5.86
N GLY A 151 15.93 4.34 6.19
CA GLY A 151 16.28 5.66 6.73
C GLY A 151 16.90 6.59 5.69
N ARG A 152 16.55 6.42 4.41
CA ARG A 152 17.14 7.11 3.26
C ARG A 152 16.15 8.00 2.49
N ALA A 153 14.98 8.25 3.06
CA ALA A 153 13.94 9.04 2.41
C ALA A 153 14.17 10.57 2.47
N GLY A 154 15.30 11.03 3.05
CA GLY A 154 15.64 12.46 3.13
C GLY A 154 14.58 13.26 3.88
N ASP A 155 14.15 14.38 3.31
CA ASP A 155 13.15 15.26 3.96
C ASP A 155 11.77 14.61 4.14
N ARG A 156 11.50 13.49 3.47
CA ARG A 156 10.26 12.74 3.61
C ARG A 156 10.32 11.66 4.70
N GLN A 157 11.46 11.49 5.34
CA GLN A 157 11.68 10.41 6.29
C GLN A 157 10.65 10.43 7.42
N ILE A 158 9.99 9.29 7.64
CA ILE A 158 9.11 9.01 8.77
C ILE A 158 9.98 8.48 9.92
N GLU A 159 9.63 8.84 11.13
CA GLU A 159 10.37 8.42 12.32
C GLU A 159 10.16 6.92 12.60
N ASP A 160 11.25 6.18 12.71
CA ASP A 160 11.34 4.74 13.01
C ASP A 160 10.25 3.85 12.39
N PRO A 161 10.09 3.82 11.05
CA PRO A 161 9.05 3.03 10.42
C PRO A 161 9.34 1.53 10.61
N ARG A 162 8.28 0.77 10.97
CA ARG A 162 8.37 -0.68 11.18
C ARG A 162 7.87 -1.47 9.98
N TYR A 163 6.68 -1.12 9.51
CA TYR A 163 6.04 -1.75 8.35
C TYR A 163 5.56 -0.69 7.37
N GLY A 164 5.87 -0.88 6.09
CA GLY A 164 5.31 -0.13 4.99
C GLY A 164 4.35 -0.99 4.19
N LEU A 165 3.18 -0.47 3.88
CA LEU A 165 2.16 -1.15 3.09
C LEU A 165 2.04 -0.47 1.73
N THR A 166 2.02 -1.24 0.65
CA THR A 166 1.64 -0.75 -0.68
C THR A 166 0.35 -1.42 -1.13
N HIS A 167 -0.53 -0.64 -1.74
CA HIS A 167 -1.77 -1.11 -2.33
C HIS A 167 -1.88 -0.63 -3.76
N ASN A 168 -2.12 -1.54 -4.68
CA ASN A 168 -2.41 -1.23 -6.08
C ASN A 168 -3.78 -1.80 -6.45
N LEU A 169 -4.57 -1.00 -7.16
CA LEU A 169 -5.87 -1.36 -7.68
C LEU A 169 -5.87 -1.15 -9.18
N GLY A 170 -6.25 -2.15 -9.95
CA GLY A 170 -6.38 -2.08 -11.39
C GLY A 170 -7.75 -2.56 -11.86
N GLY A 171 -8.08 -2.22 -13.10
CA GLY A 171 -9.35 -2.61 -13.72
C GLY A 171 -10.49 -1.62 -13.45
N VAL A 172 -11.68 -2.12 -13.56
CA VAL A 172 -12.95 -1.40 -13.34
C VAL A 172 -13.78 -2.17 -12.32
N PRO A 173 -14.80 -1.58 -11.69
CA PRO A 173 -15.75 -2.35 -10.88
C PRO A 173 -16.16 -3.62 -11.62
N PHE A 174 -16.38 -4.73 -10.94
CA PHE A 174 -16.67 -6.08 -11.44
C PHE A 174 -15.53 -6.79 -12.20
N MET A 175 -14.45 -6.11 -12.53
CA MET A 175 -13.24 -6.72 -13.15
C MET A 175 -11.96 -6.12 -12.51
N SER A 176 -11.97 -5.96 -11.21
CA SER A 176 -10.86 -5.36 -10.49
C SER A 176 -9.82 -6.39 -10.05
N VAL A 177 -8.59 -5.91 -9.88
CA VAL A 177 -7.47 -6.63 -9.26
C VAL A 177 -6.87 -5.75 -8.21
N ALA A 178 -6.75 -6.24 -6.99
CA ALA A 178 -6.01 -5.57 -5.93
C ALA A 178 -4.77 -6.37 -5.55
N SER A 179 -3.64 -5.67 -5.38
CA SER A 179 -2.43 -6.26 -4.81
C SER A 179 -2.01 -5.47 -3.58
N ILE A 180 -1.60 -6.20 -2.53
CA ILE A 180 -1.11 -5.64 -1.28
C ILE A 180 0.24 -6.27 -0.98
N ALA A 181 1.26 -5.42 -0.82
CA ALA A 181 2.55 -5.84 -0.30
C ALA A 181 2.84 -5.15 1.04
N ILE A 182 3.42 -5.89 1.96
CA ILE A 182 3.89 -5.36 3.24
C ILE A 182 5.38 -5.61 3.34
N LEU A 183 6.14 -4.55 3.54
CA LEU A 183 7.58 -4.59 3.71
C LEU A 183 7.95 -4.26 5.15
N GLY A 184 9.07 -4.80 5.61
CA GLY A 184 9.64 -4.50 6.91
C GLY A 184 11.12 -4.84 6.95
N ARG A 185 11.85 -4.25 7.90
CA ARG A 185 13.25 -4.63 8.11
C ARG A 185 13.35 -6.10 8.54
N TYR A 186 14.40 -6.75 8.07
CA TYR A 186 14.74 -8.05 8.63
C TYR A 186 15.16 -7.87 10.09
N ARG A 187 14.44 -8.51 10.99
CA ARG A 187 14.85 -8.62 12.41
C ARG A 187 15.19 -10.08 12.67
N MET A 188 16.39 -10.30 13.18
CA MET A 188 16.79 -11.63 13.71
C MET A 188 16.00 -11.97 14.96
#